data_a4f19762fc2485f72bd894319421d212
#
_entry.id   a4f19762fc2485f72bd894319421d212
#
_cell.length_a   1.000
_cell.length_b   1.000
_cell.length_c   1.000
_cell.angle_alpha   90.00
_cell.angle_beta   90.00
_cell.angle_gamma   90.00
#
_symmetry.space_group_name_H-M   'P 1'
#
loop_
_entity.id
_entity.type
_entity.pdbx_description
1 polymer ?
#
loop_
_entity_poly.entity_id
_entity_poly.type
_entity_poly.pdbx_seq_one_letter_code
_entity_poly.pdbx_strand_id
1 'polypeptide(L)'
;MSEPSKVTDIDDLDQRLARELSEETKESRAFLACIQCGTCTSSCPVSYIDPRFNPRKIVRMAAFGMRDELFSKGLIWLCSTCNTCIERCPQDAMKGFLSSLRNIAAKDGCLHSTFRKILEIVKEHGRIYEVDEFLNLERSEMGLPEIHEETSDIRRIFEIAKINELISRGGNKEG
;
A
#
# COMPACT_ATOMS: atom_id res chain seq x y z
N MET A 1 -16.31 -22.43 -14.04
CA MET A 1 -15.73 -23.52 -13.24
C MET A 1 -14.78 -22.84 -12.24
N SER A 2 -15.11 -22.88 -10.96
CA SER A 2 -14.26 -22.33 -9.91
C SER A 2 -13.04 -23.23 -9.76
N GLU A 3 -11.83 -22.65 -9.83
CA GLU A 3 -10.61 -23.38 -9.49
C GLU A 3 -10.76 -24.01 -8.08
N PRO A 4 -10.31 -25.25 -7.89
CA PRO A 4 -10.35 -25.87 -6.57
C PRO A 4 -9.58 -24.98 -5.59
N SER A 5 -10.18 -24.68 -4.45
CA SER A 5 -9.56 -23.91 -3.39
C SER A 5 -8.24 -24.57 -2.98
N LYS A 6 -7.12 -23.89 -3.26
CA LYS A 6 -5.80 -24.36 -2.85
C LYS A 6 -5.80 -24.51 -1.33
N VAL A 7 -5.63 -25.72 -0.85
CA VAL A 7 -5.43 -25.98 0.59
C VAL A 7 -4.06 -25.43 0.95
N THR A 8 -4.00 -24.50 1.90
CA THR A 8 -2.73 -23.97 2.42
C THR A 8 -2.31 -24.85 3.61
N ASP A 9 -1.10 -25.36 3.59
CA ASP A 9 -0.55 -26.07 4.73
C ASP A 9 -0.24 -25.10 5.88
N ILE A 10 -0.42 -25.54 7.11
CA ILE A 10 -0.09 -24.73 8.30
C ILE A 10 1.41 -24.43 8.36
N ASP A 11 2.24 -25.34 7.88
CA ASP A 11 3.69 -25.20 7.85
C ASP A 11 4.16 -24.13 6.84
N ASP A 12 3.33 -23.77 5.85
CA ASP A 12 3.60 -22.70 4.89
C ASP A 12 3.28 -21.29 5.45
N LEU A 13 2.74 -21.18 6.66
CA LEU A 13 2.33 -19.92 7.25
C LEU A 13 3.49 -19.22 7.97
N ASP A 14 3.72 -17.94 7.63
CA ASP A 14 4.71 -17.11 8.33
C ASP A 14 4.12 -16.48 9.60
N GLN A 15 4.24 -17.18 10.72
CA GLN A 15 3.74 -16.72 12.01
C GLN A 15 4.38 -15.40 12.49
N ARG A 16 5.49 -14.95 11.88
CA ARG A 16 6.15 -13.68 12.20
C ARG A 16 5.38 -12.48 11.67
N LEU A 17 4.62 -12.63 10.55
CA LEU A 17 3.92 -11.52 9.92
C LEU A 17 2.96 -10.79 10.87
N ALA A 18 2.18 -11.54 11.65
CA ALA A 18 1.24 -10.95 12.61
C ALA A 18 1.96 -10.16 13.71
N ARG A 19 3.13 -10.61 14.15
CA ARG A 19 3.97 -9.91 15.12
C ARG A 19 4.58 -8.66 14.52
N GLU A 20 5.20 -8.75 13.36
CA GLU A 20 5.77 -7.61 12.63
C GLU A 20 4.72 -6.50 12.41
N LEU A 21 3.51 -6.87 11.98
CA LEU A 21 2.40 -5.94 11.84
C LEU A 21 2.01 -5.27 13.16
N SER A 22 2.02 -6.03 14.26
CA SER A 22 1.66 -5.51 15.59
C SER A 22 2.73 -4.56 16.16
N GLU A 23 3.96 -4.67 15.69
CA GLU A 23 5.11 -3.87 16.12
C GLU A 23 5.36 -2.66 15.21
N GLU A 24 4.83 -2.66 13.97
CA GLU A 24 5.08 -1.60 12.99
C GLU A 24 4.53 -0.24 13.47
N THR A 25 3.31 -0.21 13.99
CA THR A 25 2.72 0.97 14.65
C THR A 25 1.82 0.55 15.81
N LYS A 26 1.55 1.48 16.76
CA LYS A 26 0.62 1.20 17.87
C LYS A 26 -0.79 0.89 17.35
N GLU A 27 -1.21 1.60 16.32
CA GLU A 27 -2.53 1.47 15.70
C GLU A 27 -2.67 0.15 14.96
N SER A 28 -1.62 -0.31 14.25
CA SER A 28 -1.69 -1.53 13.45
C SER A 28 -1.97 -2.78 14.28
N ARG A 29 -1.59 -2.79 15.56
CA ARG A 29 -1.88 -3.91 16.47
C ARG A 29 -3.37 -4.23 16.60
N ALA A 30 -4.24 -3.23 16.40
CA ALA A 30 -5.69 -3.39 16.53
C ALA A 30 -6.28 -4.41 15.52
N PHE A 31 -5.55 -4.77 14.44
CA PHE A 31 -6.05 -5.74 13.46
C PHE A 31 -6.34 -7.14 14.07
N LEU A 32 -5.67 -7.50 15.17
CA LEU A 32 -5.90 -8.75 15.90
C LEU A 32 -7.28 -8.81 16.58
N ALA A 33 -7.89 -7.64 16.86
CA ALA A 33 -9.24 -7.54 17.42
C ALA A 33 -10.35 -7.67 16.37
N CYS A 34 -10.01 -7.97 15.11
CA CYS A 34 -10.96 -8.06 14.01
C CYS A 34 -12.00 -9.18 14.23
N ILE A 35 -13.26 -8.81 14.41
CA ILE A 35 -14.39 -9.75 14.57
C ILE A 35 -14.96 -10.27 13.25
N GLN A 36 -14.32 -9.99 12.12
CA GLN A 36 -14.72 -10.46 10.79
C GLN A 36 -16.14 -10.08 10.36
N CYS A 37 -16.70 -8.97 10.84
CA CYS A 37 -18.05 -8.49 10.54
C CYS A 37 -18.30 -8.13 9.06
N GLY A 38 -17.25 -7.83 8.29
CA GLY A 38 -17.34 -7.54 6.86
C GLY A 38 -17.66 -6.08 6.50
N THR A 39 -17.89 -5.19 7.46
CA THR A 39 -18.22 -3.77 7.21
C THR A 39 -17.19 -3.07 6.34
N CYS A 40 -15.88 -3.34 6.56
CA CYS A 40 -14.79 -2.80 5.76
C CYS A 40 -14.85 -3.21 4.28
N THR A 41 -15.29 -4.44 3.98
CA THR A 41 -15.41 -4.94 2.60
C THR A 41 -16.65 -4.41 1.92
N SER A 42 -17.81 -4.42 2.61
CA SER A 42 -19.08 -3.94 2.04
C SER A 42 -19.08 -2.43 1.75
N SER A 43 -18.21 -1.67 2.43
CA SER A 43 -18.07 -0.22 2.23
C SER A 43 -16.93 0.17 1.27
N CYS A 44 -16.14 -0.80 0.81
CA CYS A 44 -14.94 -0.52 0.05
C CYS A 44 -15.25 -0.24 -1.42
N PRO A 45 -14.95 0.95 -1.97
CA PRO A 45 -15.20 1.25 -3.37
C PRO A 45 -14.35 0.35 -4.30
N VAL A 46 -13.15 -0.02 -3.88
CA VAL A 46 -12.29 -0.92 -4.66
C VAL A 46 -12.85 -2.34 -4.70
N SER A 47 -13.35 -2.88 -3.58
CA SER A 47 -13.98 -4.22 -3.55
C SER A 47 -15.22 -4.32 -4.44
N TYR A 48 -15.90 -3.20 -4.64
CA TYR A 48 -17.06 -3.13 -5.53
C TYR A 48 -16.66 -3.28 -7.01
N ILE A 49 -15.52 -2.70 -7.39
CA ILE A 49 -15.00 -2.72 -8.77
C ILE A 49 -14.20 -4.00 -9.03
N ASP A 50 -13.33 -4.36 -8.08
CA ASP A 50 -12.45 -5.53 -8.17
C ASP A 50 -12.63 -6.42 -6.93
N PRO A 51 -13.43 -7.50 -7.04
CA PRO A 51 -13.70 -8.43 -5.94
C PRO A 51 -12.47 -9.17 -5.41
N ARG A 52 -11.34 -9.16 -6.13
CA ARG A 52 -10.07 -9.72 -5.66
C ARG A 52 -9.55 -8.94 -4.45
N PHE A 53 -9.79 -7.61 -4.40
CA PHE A 53 -9.46 -6.79 -3.25
C PHE A 53 -10.57 -6.90 -2.19
N ASN A 54 -10.31 -7.61 -1.11
CA ASN A 54 -11.25 -7.84 -0.04
C ASN A 54 -10.61 -7.53 1.32
N PRO A 55 -10.85 -6.33 1.90
CA PRO A 55 -10.23 -5.90 3.15
C PRO A 55 -10.40 -6.90 4.30
N ARG A 56 -11.59 -7.47 4.49
CA ARG A 56 -11.84 -8.49 5.52
C ARG A 56 -10.97 -9.74 5.33
N LYS A 57 -10.86 -10.20 4.08
CA LYS A 57 -10.04 -11.37 3.74
C LYS A 57 -8.55 -11.05 3.97
N ILE A 58 -8.10 -9.86 3.58
CA ILE A 58 -6.70 -9.40 3.77
C ILE A 58 -6.35 -9.40 5.25
N VAL A 59 -7.20 -8.84 6.13
CA VAL A 59 -6.97 -8.86 7.59
C VAL A 59 -6.84 -10.30 8.09
N ARG A 60 -7.71 -11.20 7.66
CA ARG A 60 -7.67 -12.61 8.08
C ARG A 60 -6.41 -13.32 7.59
N MET A 61 -6.04 -13.11 6.33
CA MET A 61 -4.81 -13.68 5.77
C MET A 61 -3.56 -13.20 6.52
N ALA A 62 -3.51 -11.90 6.88
CA ALA A 62 -2.42 -11.34 7.67
C ALA A 62 -2.36 -11.94 9.08
N ALA A 63 -3.51 -12.14 9.73
CA ALA A 63 -3.58 -12.77 11.05
C ALA A 63 -3.12 -14.22 11.04
N PHE A 64 -3.30 -14.93 9.94
CA PHE A 64 -2.81 -16.30 9.75
C PHE A 64 -1.38 -16.37 9.18
N GLY A 65 -0.73 -15.25 8.89
CA GLY A 65 0.64 -15.25 8.36
C GLY A 65 0.75 -15.69 6.90
N MET A 66 -0.29 -15.50 6.09
CA MET A 66 -0.30 -15.85 4.66
C MET A 66 0.47 -14.79 3.84
N ARG A 67 1.78 -14.65 4.12
CA ARG A 67 2.65 -13.59 3.59
C ARG A 67 2.74 -13.66 2.06
N ASP A 68 3.01 -14.83 1.52
CA ASP A 68 3.20 -15.01 0.09
C ASP A 68 1.93 -14.67 -0.71
N GLU A 69 0.76 -15.11 -0.26
CA GLU A 69 -0.50 -14.79 -0.93
C GLU A 69 -0.82 -13.29 -0.88
N LEU A 70 -0.45 -12.61 0.19
CA LEU A 70 -0.69 -11.17 0.35
C LEU A 70 0.21 -10.34 -0.54
N PHE A 71 1.48 -10.72 -0.66
CA PHE A 71 2.51 -9.88 -1.27
C PHE A 71 2.76 -10.23 -2.75
N SER A 72 2.74 -11.52 -3.13
CA SER A 72 3.03 -11.95 -4.51
C SER A 72 1.99 -11.50 -5.53
N LYS A 73 0.71 -11.42 -5.13
CA LYS A 73 -0.40 -11.10 -6.02
C LYS A 73 -0.70 -9.61 -6.15
N GLY A 74 0.09 -8.74 -5.53
CA GLY A 74 -0.09 -7.30 -5.58
C GLY A 74 -1.43 -6.76 -5.02
N LEU A 75 -2.25 -7.62 -4.39
CA LEU A 75 -3.61 -7.28 -3.96
C LEU A 75 -3.67 -6.10 -2.99
N ILE A 76 -2.71 -6.00 -2.07
CA ILE A 76 -2.68 -4.92 -1.09
C ILE A 76 -2.48 -3.55 -1.74
N TRP A 77 -1.89 -3.51 -2.95
CA TRP A 77 -1.60 -2.28 -3.69
C TRP A 77 -2.83 -1.72 -4.43
N LEU A 78 -3.91 -2.49 -4.58
CA LEU A 78 -5.17 -2.03 -5.18
C LEU A 78 -5.91 -1.03 -4.29
N CYS A 79 -5.59 -0.93 -2.99
CA CYS A 79 -6.25 -0.01 -2.08
C CYS A 79 -6.07 1.46 -2.51
N SER A 80 -7.16 2.19 -2.67
CA SER A 80 -7.18 3.62 -3.02
C SER A 80 -6.93 4.56 -1.83
N THR A 81 -6.61 4.02 -0.65
CA THR A 81 -6.37 4.81 0.58
C THR A 81 -7.50 5.77 0.98
N CYS A 82 -8.73 5.47 0.63
CA CYS A 82 -9.90 6.33 0.92
C CYS A 82 -10.32 6.36 2.39
N ASN A 83 -9.73 5.53 3.25
CA ASN A 83 -9.95 5.42 4.69
C ASN A 83 -11.38 5.01 5.15
N THR A 84 -12.32 4.76 4.23
CA THR A 84 -13.71 4.36 4.57
C THR A 84 -13.76 3.13 5.49
N CYS A 85 -12.86 2.16 5.29
CA CYS A 85 -12.78 0.97 6.13
C CYS A 85 -12.30 1.28 7.55
N ILE A 86 -11.52 2.34 7.75
CA ILE A 86 -11.05 2.80 9.06
C ILE A 86 -12.23 3.41 9.83
N GLU A 87 -12.91 4.37 9.21
CA GLU A 87 -14.02 5.10 9.82
C GLU A 87 -15.22 4.21 10.20
N ARG A 88 -15.42 3.13 9.46
CA ARG A 88 -16.54 2.22 9.66
C ARG A 88 -16.22 0.98 10.50
N CYS A 89 -14.98 0.81 10.94
CA CYS A 89 -14.57 -0.36 11.70
C CYS A 89 -14.99 -0.26 13.17
N PRO A 90 -15.87 -1.14 13.70
CA PRO A 90 -16.28 -1.06 15.10
C PRO A 90 -15.19 -1.46 16.09
N GLN A 91 -14.08 -2.05 15.60
CA GLN A 91 -12.95 -2.53 16.41
C GLN A 91 -11.64 -1.77 16.15
N ASP A 92 -11.69 -0.67 15.38
CA ASP A 92 -10.49 0.04 14.91
C ASP A 92 -9.44 -0.84 14.18
N ALA A 93 -9.81 -2.05 13.82
CA ALA A 93 -8.91 -3.07 13.27
C ALA A 93 -8.26 -2.70 11.94
N MET A 94 -8.80 -1.71 11.22
CA MET A 94 -8.25 -1.22 9.95
C MET A 94 -7.31 -0.04 10.13
N LYS A 95 -7.25 0.55 11.34
CA LYS A 95 -6.43 1.73 11.61
C LYS A 95 -4.95 1.39 11.51
N GLY A 96 -4.25 2.07 10.62
CA GLY A 96 -2.84 1.79 10.35
C GLY A 96 -2.54 0.44 9.66
N PHE A 97 -3.48 -0.51 9.61
CA PHE A 97 -3.25 -1.88 9.16
C PHE A 97 -2.73 -1.97 7.71
N LEU A 98 -3.45 -1.37 6.74
CA LEU A 98 -3.07 -1.48 5.33
C LEU A 98 -1.76 -0.73 5.00
N SER A 99 -1.50 0.40 5.66
CA SER A 99 -0.23 1.12 5.50
C SER A 99 0.94 0.33 6.08
N SER A 100 0.80 -0.24 7.27
CA SER A 100 1.83 -1.10 7.87
C SER A 100 2.10 -2.35 7.03
N LEU A 101 1.04 -2.98 6.51
CA LEU A 101 1.17 -4.14 5.63
C LEU A 101 1.95 -3.81 4.34
N ARG A 102 1.69 -2.63 3.74
CA ARG A 102 2.44 -2.14 2.58
C ARG A 102 3.89 -1.81 2.91
N ASN A 103 4.15 -1.23 4.08
CA ASN A 103 5.50 -0.95 4.53
C ASN A 103 6.33 -2.24 4.65
N ILE A 104 5.74 -3.29 5.24
CA ILE A 104 6.39 -4.60 5.35
C ILE A 104 6.63 -5.19 3.95
N ALA A 105 5.63 -5.17 3.08
CA ALA A 105 5.77 -5.66 1.71
C ALA A 105 6.87 -4.92 0.93
N ALA A 106 6.98 -3.60 1.10
CA ALA A 106 8.03 -2.81 0.47
C ALA A 106 9.43 -3.18 1.02
N LYS A 107 9.56 -3.37 2.35
CA LYS A 107 10.80 -3.85 2.98
C LYS A 107 11.23 -5.23 2.45
N ASP A 108 10.27 -6.10 2.14
CA ASP A 108 10.48 -7.42 1.54
C ASP A 108 10.79 -7.39 0.04
N GLY A 109 10.83 -6.20 -0.56
CA GLY A 109 11.05 -6.04 -2.00
C GLY A 109 9.82 -6.30 -2.87
N CYS A 110 8.63 -6.42 -2.26
CA CYS A 110 7.36 -6.63 -2.95
C CYS A 110 6.64 -5.29 -3.26
N LEU A 111 7.41 -4.29 -3.71
CA LEU A 111 6.86 -3.00 -4.14
C LEU A 111 6.27 -3.12 -5.55
N HIS A 112 4.98 -2.79 -5.71
CA HIS A 112 4.30 -2.82 -7.01
C HIS A 112 4.93 -1.83 -8.01
N SER A 113 5.03 -2.22 -9.28
CA SER A 113 5.67 -1.43 -10.35
C SER A 113 5.12 -0.01 -10.48
N THR A 114 3.80 0.17 -10.36
CA THR A 114 3.16 1.48 -10.40
C THR A 114 3.67 2.42 -9.28
N PHE A 115 3.81 1.91 -8.06
CA PHE A 115 4.34 2.72 -6.95
C PHE A 115 5.82 3.02 -7.13
N ARG A 116 6.58 2.11 -7.72
CA ARG A 116 7.98 2.36 -8.08
C ARG A 116 8.09 3.50 -9.07
N LYS A 117 7.31 3.47 -10.16
CA LYS A 117 7.26 4.57 -11.16
C LYS A 117 6.88 5.90 -10.52
N ILE A 118 5.90 5.91 -9.60
CA ILE A 118 5.53 7.12 -8.85
C ILE A 118 6.71 7.65 -8.04
N LEU A 119 7.45 6.78 -7.35
CA LEU A 119 8.63 7.20 -6.58
C LEU A 119 9.73 7.75 -7.49
N GLU A 120 9.94 7.16 -8.66
CA GLU A 120 10.89 7.66 -9.66
C GLU A 120 10.49 9.07 -10.14
N ILE A 121 9.22 9.29 -10.48
CA ILE A 121 8.68 10.60 -10.88
C ILE A 121 8.84 11.61 -9.74
N VAL A 122 8.51 11.24 -8.49
CA VAL A 122 8.68 12.12 -7.33
C VAL A 122 10.15 12.49 -7.11
N LYS A 123 11.07 11.54 -7.32
CA LYS A 123 12.52 11.80 -7.21
C LYS A 123 13.01 12.77 -8.29
N GLU A 124 12.45 12.70 -9.50
CA GLU A 124 12.84 13.51 -10.65
C GLU A 124 12.24 14.92 -10.60
N HIS A 125 10.94 15.02 -10.31
CA HIS A 125 10.19 16.28 -10.40
C HIS A 125 9.78 16.87 -9.04
N GLY A 126 10.08 16.21 -7.92
CA GLY A 126 9.65 16.63 -6.58
C GLY A 126 8.15 16.41 -6.29
N ARG A 127 7.41 15.84 -7.23
CA ARG A 127 5.95 15.62 -7.20
C ARG A 127 5.55 14.44 -8.07
N ILE A 128 4.27 14.03 -8.01
CA ILE A 128 3.75 12.86 -8.73
C ILE A 128 3.44 13.10 -10.23
N TYR A 129 3.70 14.29 -10.74
CA TYR A 129 3.52 14.67 -12.13
C TYR A 129 4.55 15.73 -12.54
N GLU A 130 4.87 15.76 -13.82
CA GLU A 130 5.70 16.79 -14.45
C GLU A 130 4.89 18.08 -14.66
N VAL A 131 5.51 19.22 -14.43
CA VAL A 131 4.92 20.54 -14.71
C VAL A 131 5.65 21.14 -15.89
N ASP A 132 4.99 21.16 -17.02
CA ASP A 132 5.51 21.77 -18.24
C ASP A 132 5.28 23.31 -18.30
N GLU A 133 5.84 23.93 -19.32
CA GLU A 133 5.69 25.38 -19.52
C GLU A 133 4.23 25.80 -19.78
N PHE A 134 3.44 24.93 -20.43
CA PHE A 134 2.04 25.19 -20.72
C PHE A 134 1.22 25.27 -19.41
N LEU A 135 1.46 24.37 -18.50
CA LEU A 135 0.77 24.34 -17.20
C LEU A 135 1.13 25.56 -16.35
N ASN A 136 2.39 26.03 -16.42
CA ASN A 136 2.81 27.27 -15.76
C ASN A 136 2.20 28.51 -16.41
N LEU A 137 2.01 28.52 -17.74
CA LEU A 137 1.31 29.60 -18.42
C LEU A 137 -0.15 29.70 -17.99
N GLU A 138 -0.90 28.59 -17.97
CA GLU A 138 -2.28 28.55 -17.47
C GLU A 138 -2.37 29.03 -16.01
N ARG A 139 -1.43 28.64 -15.16
CA ARG A 139 -1.35 29.11 -13.76
C ARG A 139 -1.17 30.63 -13.69
N SER A 140 -0.27 31.16 -14.51
CA SER A 140 -0.01 32.61 -14.58
C SER A 140 -1.26 33.37 -15.01
N GLU A 141 -2.00 32.88 -16.01
CA GLU A 141 -3.28 33.47 -16.45
C GLU A 141 -4.36 33.47 -15.34
N MET A 142 -4.31 32.47 -14.43
CA MET A 142 -5.17 32.37 -13.24
C MET A 142 -4.66 33.22 -12.06
N GLY A 143 -3.53 33.94 -12.21
CA GLY A 143 -2.90 34.70 -11.12
C GLY A 143 -2.25 33.82 -10.05
N LEU A 144 -1.95 32.55 -10.36
CA LEU A 144 -1.25 31.62 -9.47
C LEU A 144 0.26 31.69 -9.68
N PRO A 145 1.08 31.46 -8.64
CA PRO A 145 2.53 31.46 -8.79
C PRO A 145 2.99 30.29 -9.66
N GLU A 146 4.07 30.50 -10.40
CA GLU A 146 4.73 29.42 -11.15
C GLU A 146 5.26 28.34 -10.22
N ILE A 147 5.24 27.11 -10.71
CA ILE A 147 5.80 25.94 -10.03
C ILE A 147 7.18 25.68 -10.62
N HIS A 148 8.20 25.77 -9.78
CA HIS A 148 9.58 25.42 -10.13
C HIS A 148 9.92 24.02 -9.66
N GLU A 149 10.74 23.31 -10.43
CA GLU A 149 11.24 22.00 -10.05
C GLU A 149 12.39 22.15 -9.07
N GLU A 150 12.09 22.11 -7.78
CA GLU A 150 13.08 22.03 -6.71
C GLU A 150 13.07 20.62 -6.12
N THR A 151 14.14 19.86 -6.36
CA THR A 151 14.21 18.44 -5.99
C THR A 151 15.30 18.13 -4.95
N SER A 152 16.06 19.13 -4.49
CA SER A 152 17.17 18.96 -3.56
C SER A 152 16.75 18.28 -2.25
N ASP A 153 15.67 18.77 -1.63
CA ASP A 153 15.14 18.23 -0.38
C ASP A 153 14.56 16.82 -0.56
N ILE A 154 13.86 16.59 -1.68
CA ILE A 154 13.31 15.27 -1.99
C ILE A 154 14.41 14.24 -2.18
N ARG A 155 15.47 14.58 -2.91
CA ARG A 155 16.64 13.68 -3.09
C ARG A 155 17.30 13.36 -1.76
N ARG A 156 17.44 14.35 -0.88
CA ARG A 156 17.97 14.16 0.46
C ARG A 156 17.09 13.24 1.32
N ILE A 157 15.77 13.41 1.25
CA ILE A 157 14.81 12.51 1.92
C ILE A 157 14.96 11.07 1.39
N PHE A 158 15.07 10.88 0.06
CA PHE A 158 15.27 9.57 -0.55
C PHE A 158 16.56 8.89 -0.08
N GLU A 159 17.62 9.63 0.14
CA GLU A 159 18.88 9.11 0.69
C GLU A 159 18.72 8.70 2.17
N ILE A 160 18.21 9.61 3.00
CA ILE A 160 18.03 9.37 4.45
C ILE A 160 17.10 8.20 4.70
N ALA A 161 15.97 8.14 3.99
CA ALA A 161 14.96 7.08 4.12
C ALA A 161 15.30 5.81 3.33
N LYS A 162 16.45 5.77 2.62
CA LYS A 162 16.90 4.64 1.79
C LYS A 162 15.88 4.18 0.75
N ILE A 163 15.09 5.12 0.22
CA ILE A 163 14.04 4.81 -0.76
C ILE A 163 14.66 4.29 -2.07
N ASN A 164 15.85 4.75 -2.44
CA ASN A 164 16.58 4.24 -3.61
C ASN A 164 16.83 2.72 -3.54
N GLU A 165 17.08 2.19 -2.34
CA GLU A 165 17.24 0.74 -2.15
C GLU A 165 15.91 -0.01 -2.34
N LEU A 166 14.79 0.56 -1.89
CA LEU A 166 13.46 -0.03 -2.09
C LEU A 166 13.10 -0.08 -3.58
N ILE A 167 13.40 0.98 -4.34
CA ILE A 167 13.18 1.04 -5.77
C ILE A 167 13.99 -0.05 -6.49
N SER A 168 15.25 -0.26 -6.10
CA SER A 168 16.14 -1.21 -6.78
C SER A 168 15.84 -2.69 -6.46
N ARG A 169 15.33 -3.01 -5.26
CA ARG A 169 15.06 -4.39 -4.82
C ARG A 169 13.89 -5.08 -5.53
N GLY A 170 12.95 -4.35 -6.09
CA GLY A 170 11.66 -4.83 -6.56
C GLY A 170 11.60 -5.32 -8.02
N GLY A 171 12.69 -5.78 -8.64
CA GLY A 171 12.74 -6.15 -10.06
C GLY A 171 12.16 -7.51 -10.46
N ASN A 172 11.82 -8.44 -9.54
CA ASN A 172 11.67 -9.85 -9.90
C ASN A 172 10.44 -10.61 -9.36
N LYS A 173 9.41 -9.94 -8.86
CA LYS A 173 8.22 -10.66 -8.33
C LYS A 173 6.89 -10.10 -8.84
N GLU A 174 6.81 -9.80 -10.13
CA GLU A 174 5.53 -9.60 -10.81
C GLU A 174 5.11 -10.91 -11.46
N GLY A 175 4.16 -11.61 -10.84
CA GLY A 175 3.43 -12.74 -11.40
C GLY A 175 2.03 -12.31 -11.81
#